data_f6f0721154db621fcf9919bca4913454
#
_entry.id   f6f0721154db621fcf9919bca4913454
#
_cell.length_a   1.000
_cell.length_b   1.000
_cell.length_c   1.000
_cell.angle_alpha   90.00
_cell.angle_beta   90.00
_cell.angle_gamma   90.00
#
_symmetry.space_group_name_H-M   'P 1'
#
loop_
_entity.id
_entity.type
_entity.pdbx_description
1 polymer ?
#
loop_
_entity_poly.entity_id
_entity_poly.type
_entity_poly.pdbx_seq_one_letter_code
_entity_poly.pdbx_strand_id
1 'polypeptide(L)'
;MKSFQHKKDLGQHFLQQESIAEDIVELLHNDSLPVLEIGPGAGILTKYLLEQKTGALFLSEIDDEVILLIRQKFDFPQERILRGDFLRYPLDDVFKDQFTVIGNFPYNISSQIIFRVIEFHSRVPQVVGMFQKEMAQRLAAQPHSKDFGVITAWAQLHYDVAYHFEIPPDAFYPPPKVFSAVVSLNRKATPPDLDTRQYLKVVKMSFSQRRKKISNCLKGLPGAHEALGELELAHLRAEDLEVADFVKLTQLIFK
;
A
#
# COMPACT_ATOMS: atom_id res chain seq x y z
N MET A 1 -34.39 -6.87 -8.49
CA MET A 1 -33.01 -6.35 -8.33
C MET A 1 -32.13 -7.04 -9.38
N LYS A 2 -31.49 -6.29 -10.30
CA LYS A 2 -30.48 -6.86 -11.19
C LYS A 2 -29.34 -7.35 -10.29
N SER A 3 -28.93 -8.61 -10.39
CA SER A 3 -27.78 -9.14 -9.66
C SER A 3 -26.56 -8.33 -10.08
N PHE A 4 -25.89 -7.71 -9.13
CA PHE A 4 -24.61 -7.03 -9.33
C PHE A 4 -23.62 -8.04 -9.96
N GLN A 5 -23.15 -7.75 -11.18
CA GLN A 5 -22.20 -8.60 -11.88
C GLN A 5 -20.79 -8.12 -11.59
N HIS A 6 -19.98 -8.98 -10.95
CA HIS A 6 -18.56 -8.70 -10.75
C HIS A 6 -17.84 -8.59 -12.10
N LYS A 7 -16.93 -7.62 -12.21
CA LYS A 7 -16.12 -7.38 -13.41
C LYS A 7 -14.73 -7.98 -13.20
N LYS A 8 -14.44 -9.05 -13.92
CA LYS A 8 -13.14 -9.75 -13.82
C LYS A 8 -11.97 -8.83 -14.14
N ASP A 9 -12.14 -7.94 -15.10
CA ASP A 9 -11.10 -7.00 -15.54
C ASP A 9 -10.73 -5.98 -14.45
N LEU A 10 -11.62 -5.74 -13.47
CA LEU A 10 -11.37 -4.91 -12.31
C LEU A 10 -10.79 -5.67 -11.10
N GLY A 11 -10.60 -7.00 -11.23
CA GLY A 11 -10.04 -7.82 -10.15
C GLY A 11 -10.91 -7.88 -8.90
N GLN A 12 -12.25 -7.78 -9.06
CA GLN A 12 -13.21 -7.70 -7.97
C GLN A 12 -13.39 -9.05 -7.26
N HIS A 13 -13.08 -9.08 -5.97
CA HIS A 13 -13.39 -10.16 -5.02
C HIS A 13 -14.00 -9.51 -3.78
N PHE A 14 -15.31 -9.68 -3.60
CA PHE A 14 -16.05 -9.03 -2.51
C PHE A 14 -15.97 -9.86 -1.24
N LEU A 15 -15.43 -9.29 -0.18
CA LEU A 15 -15.46 -9.89 1.15
C LEU A 15 -16.91 -10.10 1.58
N GLN A 16 -17.21 -11.28 2.16
CA GLN A 16 -18.55 -11.66 2.59
C GLN A 16 -18.66 -11.78 4.11
N GLN A 17 -17.53 -12.00 4.79
CA GLN A 17 -17.52 -12.23 6.24
C GLN A 17 -17.45 -10.90 6.99
N GLU A 18 -18.52 -10.57 7.71
CA GLU A 18 -18.68 -9.32 8.44
C GLU A 18 -17.67 -9.16 9.57
N SER A 19 -17.37 -10.22 10.34
CA SER A 19 -16.38 -10.16 11.41
C SER A 19 -14.98 -9.78 10.93
N ILE A 20 -14.59 -10.25 9.73
CA ILE A 20 -13.31 -9.88 9.14
C ILE A 20 -13.30 -8.39 8.75
N ALA A 21 -14.42 -7.88 8.24
CA ALA A 21 -14.52 -6.46 7.90
C ALA A 21 -14.42 -5.57 9.15
N GLU A 22 -15.03 -6.00 10.25
CA GLU A 22 -14.95 -5.34 11.54
C GLU A 22 -13.52 -5.33 12.08
N ASP A 23 -12.85 -6.50 12.12
CA ASP A 23 -11.45 -6.62 12.51
C ASP A 23 -10.52 -5.71 11.69
N ILE A 24 -10.77 -5.58 10.37
CA ILE A 24 -9.97 -4.69 9.50
C ILE A 24 -10.17 -3.23 9.86
N VAL A 25 -11.41 -2.80 10.11
CA VAL A 25 -11.72 -1.39 10.46
C VAL A 25 -11.19 -1.03 11.84
N GLU A 26 -11.17 -1.97 12.80
CA GLU A 26 -10.59 -1.78 14.13
C GLU A 26 -9.08 -1.52 14.11
N LEU A 27 -8.37 -1.91 13.06
CA LEU A 27 -6.94 -1.61 12.90
C LEU A 27 -6.66 -0.12 12.61
N LEU A 28 -7.67 0.69 12.28
CA LEU A 28 -7.50 2.15 12.16
C LEU A 28 -7.43 2.78 13.55
N HIS A 29 -6.31 3.47 13.83
CA HIS A 29 -6.01 4.02 15.16
C HIS A 29 -6.55 5.42 15.43
N ASN A 30 -6.86 6.19 14.38
CA ASN A 30 -7.30 7.57 14.51
C ASN A 30 -8.72 7.76 13.95
N ASP A 31 -9.69 7.81 14.85
CA ASP A 31 -11.12 7.86 14.50
C ASP A 31 -11.56 9.22 13.97
N SER A 32 -10.79 10.29 14.20
CA SER A 32 -11.17 11.67 13.86
C SER A 32 -10.63 12.14 12.49
N LEU A 33 -9.61 11.47 11.97
CA LEU A 33 -9.09 11.82 10.64
C LEU A 33 -10.07 11.41 9.53
N PRO A 34 -10.11 12.16 8.42
CA PRO A 34 -10.78 11.68 7.22
C PRO A 34 -10.25 10.31 6.79
N VAL A 35 -11.14 9.43 6.37
CA VAL A 35 -10.81 8.09 5.89
C VAL A 35 -11.09 8.02 4.39
N LEU A 36 -10.15 7.54 3.61
CA LEU A 36 -10.33 7.21 2.19
C LEU A 36 -10.37 5.69 2.04
N GLU A 37 -11.55 5.15 1.74
CA GLU A 37 -11.71 3.76 1.33
C GLU A 37 -11.49 3.64 -0.18
N ILE A 38 -10.58 2.76 -0.59
CA ILE A 38 -10.29 2.50 -2.01
C ILE A 38 -10.96 1.19 -2.41
N GLY A 39 -11.87 1.26 -3.39
CA GLY A 39 -12.61 0.11 -3.89
C GLY A 39 -13.63 -0.42 -2.87
N PRO A 40 -14.67 0.34 -2.53
CA PRO A 40 -15.64 -0.05 -1.50
C PRO A 40 -16.43 -1.33 -1.86
N GLY A 41 -16.51 -1.69 -3.15
CA GLY A 41 -17.20 -2.86 -3.61
C GLY A 41 -18.66 -2.90 -3.14
N ALA A 42 -19.08 -4.00 -2.50
CA ALA A 42 -20.43 -4.12 -1.95
C ALA A 42 -20.66 -3.32 -0.64
N GLY A 43 -19.63 -2.60 -0.16
CA GLY A 43 -19.72 -1.72 1.00
C GLY A 43 -19.64 -2.44 2.34
N ILE A 44 -18.91 -3.55 2.41
CA ILE A 44 -18.77 -4.28 3.67
C ILE A 44 -17.89 -3.52 4.67
N LEU A 45 -16.75 -2.96 4.24
CA LEU A 45 -15.92 -2.08 5.09
C LEU A 45 -16.62 -0.73 5.31
N THR A 46 -17.24 -0.16 4.26
CA THR A 46 -17.99 1.10 4.31
C THR A 46 -18.99 1.12 5.45
N LYS A 47 -19.73 0.00 5.68
CA LYS A 47 -20.70 -0.16 6.77
C LYS A 47 -20.04 0.14 8.13
N TYR A 48 -18.97 -0.58 8.45
CA TYR A 48 -18.27 -0.44 9.73
C TYR A 48 -17.53 0.89 9.87
N LEU A 49 -17.02 1.44 8.77
CA LEU A 49 -16.42 2.77 8.76
C LEU A 49 -17.44 3.86 9.12
N LEU A 50 -18.67 3.75 8.62
CA LEU A 50 -19.75 4.69 8.95
C LEU A 50 -20.23 4.55 10.41
N GLU A 51 -20.18 3.34 10.97
CA GLU A 51 -20.61 3.06 12.34
C GLU A 51 -19.55 3.42 13.39
N GLN A 52 -18.26 3.21 13.10
CA GLN A 52 -17.19 3.24 14.10
C GLN A 52 -16.28 4.48 14.03
N LYS A 53 -16.23 5.19 12.87
CA LYS A 53 -15.32 6.31 12.67
C LYS A 53 -16.04 7.65 12.68
N THR A 54 -15.51 8.62 13.39
CA THR A 54 -16.08 9.98 13.50
C THR A 54 -15.57 10.93 12.42
N GLY A 55 -14.45 10.59 11.78
CA GLY A 55 -13.89 11.32 10.64
C GLY A 55 -14.74 11.21 9.38
N ALA A 56 -14.61 12.17 8.48
CA ALA A 56 -15.32 12.12 7.20
C ALA A 56 -14.85 10.95 6.35
N LEU A 57 -15.79 10.09 5.92
CA LEU A 57 -15.50 9.00 5.00
C LEU A 57 -15.58 9.48 3.55
N PHE A 58 -14.55 9.16 2.77
CA PHE A 58 -14.47 9.32 1.32
C PHE A 58 -14.29 7.96 0.66
N LEU A 59 -14.86 7.79 -0.53
CA LEU A 59 -14.77 6.54 -1.30
C LEU A 59 -14.11 6.81 -2.65
N SER A 60 -13.13 6.01 -3.03
CA SER A 60 -12.56 6.05 -4.38
C SER A 60 -13.02 4.83 -5.16
N GLU A 61 -13.75 5.06 -6.27
CA GLU A 61 -14.33 3.99 -7.08
C GLU A 61 -14.37 4.37 -8.56
N ILE A 62 -14.07 3.40 -9.43
CA ILE A 62 -14.10 3.56 -10.89
C ILE A 62 -15.37 2.98 -11.51
N ASP A 63 -16.01 2.05 -10.82
CA ASP A 63 -17.21 1.35 -11.30
C ASP A 63 -18.49 2.09 -10.93
N ASP A 64 -19.17 2.64 -11.93
CA ASP A 64 -20.45 3.38 -11.74
C ASP A 64 -21.56 2.53 -11.12
N GLU A 65 -21.57 1.21 -11.35
CA GLU A 65 -22.57 0.33 -10.73
C GLU A 65 -22.33 0.19 -9.22
N VAL A 66 -21.06 0.12 -8.81
CA VAL A 66 -20.65 0.13 -7.39
C VAL A 66 -21.04 1.46 -6.76
N ILE A 67 -20.72 2.58 -7.41
CA ILE A 67 -21.08 3.92 -6.92
C ILE A 67 -22.59 4.04 -6.69
N LEU A 68 -23.39 3.57 -7.64
CA LEU A 68 -24.86 3.61 -7.52
C LEU A 68 -25.34 2.72 -6.36
N LEU A 69 -24.77 1.51 -6.24
CA LEU A 69 -25.08 0.58 -5.15
C LEU A 69 -24.80 1.21 -3.77
N ILE A 70 -23.62 1.78 -3.58
CA ILE A 70 -23.20 2.41 -2.32
C ILE A 70 -24.13 3.59 -1.96
N ARG A 71 -24.43 4.44 -2.92
CA ARG A 71 -25.34 5.58 -2.70
C ARG A 71 -26.74 5.15 -2.26
N GLN A 72 -27.28 4.10 -2.89
CA GLN A 72 -28.59 3.57 -2.54
C GLN A 72 -28.60 2.87 -1.18
N LYS A 73 -27.52 2.13 -0.87
CA LYS A 73 -27.44 1.32 0.35
C LYS A 73 -27.21 2.16 1.61
N PHE A 74 -26.42 3.24 1.51
CA PHE A 74 -25.96 4.01 2.66
C PHE A 74 -26.41 5.48 2.64
N ASP A 75 -27.23 5.89 1.66
CA ASP A 75 -27.56 7.31 1.40
C ASP A 75 -26.27 8.16 1.35
N PHE A 76 -25.24 7.62 0.69
CA PHE A 76 -23.88 8.17 0.74
C PHE A 76 -23.77 9.44 -0.12
N PRO A 77 -23.20 10.54 0.40
CA PRO A 77 -23.11 11.83 -0.28
C PRO A 77 -22.20 11.75 -1.51
N GLN A 78 -22.71 12.25 -2.65
CA GLN A 78 -21.98 12.15 -3.92
C GLN A 78 -20.66 12.91 -3.92
N GLU A 79 -20.57 14.03 -3.23
CA GLU A 79 -19.38 14.88 -3.11
C GLU A 79 -18.22 14.21 -2.37
N ARG A 80 -18.48 13.11 -1.67
CA ARG A 80 -17.44 12.30 -1.00
C ARG A 80 -17.06 11.04 -1.79
N ILE A 81 -17.57 10.90 -3.01
CA ILE A 81 -17.19 9.82 -3.92
C ILE A 81 -16.21 10.36 -4.96
N LEU A 82 -14.97 9.92 -4.87
CA LEU A 82 -13.91 10.18 -5.82
C LEU A 82 -14.06 9.21 -7.00
N ARG A 83 -14.94 9.60 -7.95
CA ARG A 83 -15.25 8.79 -9.13
C ARG A 83 -14.09 8.81 -10.11
N GLY A 84 -13.51 7.64 -10.39
CA GLY A 84 -12.48 7.46 -11.39
C GLY A 84 -11.32 6.57 -10.92
N ASP A 85 -10.25 6.59 -11.72
CA ASP A 85 -9.04 5.81 -11.43
C ASP A 85 -8.26 6.47 -10.27
N PHE A 86 -8.19 5.76 -9.13
CA PHE A 86 -7.43 6.18 -7.95
C PHE A 86 -5.98 6.56 -8.27
N LEU A 87 -5.34 5.83 -9.17
CA LEU A 87 -3.93 6.05 -9.50
C LEU A 87 -3.68 7.41 -10.17
N ARG A 88 -4.72 8.03 -10.73
CA ARG A 88 -4.65 9.32 -11.43
C ARG A 88 -5.43 10.44 -10.75
N TYR A 89 -6.23 10.09 -9.73
CA TYR A 89 -7.09 11.06 -9.07
C TYR A 89 -6.26 12.16 -8.38
N PRO A 90 -6.62 13.45 -8.50
CA PRO A 90 -5.90 14.55 -7.88
C PRO A 90 -6.22 14.65 -6.39
N LEU A 91 -5.63 13.79 -5.56
CA LEU A 91 -5.87 13.73 -4.11
C LEU A 91 -5.54 15.05 -3.40
N ASP A 92 -4.64 15.86 -3.95
CA ASP A 92 -4.31 17.21 -3.46
C ASP A 92 -5.49 18.18 -3.48
N ASP A 93 -6.46 17.96 -4.36
CA ASP A 93 -7.65 18.81 -4.44
C ASP A 93 -8.67 18.46 -3.35
N VAL A 94 -8.64 17.23 -2.85
CA VAL A 94 -9.59 16.71 -1.85
C VAL A 94 -9.03 16.82 -0.44
N PHE A 95 -7.79 16.35 -0.25
CA PHE A 95 -7.16 16.28 1.07
C PHE A 95 -6.05 17.33 1.19
N LYS A 96 -6.26 18.36 1.98
CA LYS A 96 -5.24 19.37 2.30
C LYS A 96 -4.41 18.97 3.52
N ASP A 97 -5.05 18.28 4.45
CA ASP A 97 -4.47 17.81 5.71
C ASP A 97 -4.30 16.29 5.72
N GLN A 98 -4.09 15.72 6.90
CA GLN A 98 -3.91 14.27 7.06
C GLN A 98 -5.21 13.51 6.85
N PHE A 99 -5.09 12.31 6.26
CA PHE A 99 -6.17 11.35 6.08
C PHE A 99 -5.62 9.92 6.16
N THR A 100 -6.44 8.96 6.55
CA THR A 100 -6.09 7.55 6.55
C THR A 100 -6.60 6.85 5.29
N VAL A 101 -5.96 5.75 4.92
CA VAL A 101 -6.35 4.96 3.74
C VAL A 101 -6.69 3.54 4.18
N ILE A 102 -7.81 3.03 3.69
CA ILE A 102 -8.22 1.64 3.94
C ILE A 102 -8.79 1.01 2.66
N GLY A 103 -8.76 -0.31 2.54
CA GLY A 103 -9.46 -0.99 1.47
C GLY A 103 -9.17 -2.48 1.31
N ASN A 104 -10.08 -3.14 0.63
CA ASN A 104 -9.84 -4.43 -0.03
C ASN A 104 -9.24 -4.13 -1.42
N PHE A 105 -7.93 -3.94 -1.50
CA PHE A 105 -7.31 -3.41 -2.71
C PHE A 105 -7.39 -4.40 -3.88
N PRO A 106 -7.80 -3.94 -5.08
CA PRO A 106 -7.81 -4.80 -6.27
C PRO A 106 -6.42 -5.40 -6.53
N TYR A 107 -6.33 -6.72 -6.64
CA TYR A 107 -5.05 -7.44 -6.65
C TYR A 107 -4.15 -7.07 -7.81
N ASN A 108 -4.73 -6.78 -8.97
CA ASN A 108 -4.00 -6.41 -10.19
C ASN A 108 -3.28 -5.06 -10.11
N ILE A 109 -3.70 -4.17 -9.20
CA ILE A 109 -3.11 -2.82 -9.03
C ILE A 109 -2.64 -2.53 -7.60
N SER A 110 -2.70 -3.51 -6.69
CA SER A 110 -2.40 -3.29 -5.27
C SER A 110 -1.01 -2.70 -5.01
N SER A 111 0.01 -3.13 -5.76
CA SER A 111 1.35 -2.53 -5.68
C SER A 111 1.36 -1.08 -6.14
N GLN A 112 0.63 -0.74 -7.21
CA GLN A 112 0.54 0.63 -7.71
C GLN A 112 -0.20 1.53 -6.72
N ILE A 113 -1.24 1.02 -6.05
CA ILE A 113 -1.93 1.73 -4.96
C ILE A 113 -0.95 2.08 -3.85
N ILE A 114 -0.14 1.11 -3.39
CA ILE A 114 0.86 1.36 -2.35
C ILE A 114 1.91 2.38 -2.81
N PHE A 115 2.44 2.28 -4.03
CA PHE A 115 3.34 3.29 -4.57
C PHE A 115 2.70 4.68 -4.55
N ARG A 116 1.44 4.79 -4.99
CA ARG A 116 0.69 6.05 -5.02
C ARG A 116 0.44 6.60 -3.62
N VAL A 117 0.05 5.77 -2.66
CA VAL A 117 -0.18 6.20 -1.27
C VAL A 117 1.10 6.70 -0.63
N ILE A 118 2.24 6.03 -0.87
CA ILE A 118 3.54 6.45 -0.32
C ILE A 118 3.96 7.82 -0.87
N GLU A 119 3.58 8.22 -2.09
CA GLU A 119 3.81 9.58 -2.58
C GLU A 119 3.15 10.65 -1.67
N PHE A 120 2.10 10.28 -0.96
CA PHE A 120 1.40 11.12 0.02
C PHE A 120 1.79 10.83 1.48
N HIS A 121 2.91 10.15 1.74
CA HIS A 121 3.31 9.71 3.08
C HIS A 121 3.28 10.81 4.14
N SER A 122 3.59 12.06 3.78
CA SER A 122 3.55 13.19 4.72
C SER A 122 2.15 13.48 5.28
N ARG A 123 1.10 13.13 4.52
CA ARG A 123 -0.31 13.33 4.88
C ARG A 123 -1.05 12.03 5.21
N VAL A 124 -0.50 10.87 4.87
CA VAL A 124 -1.11 9.57 5.18
C VAL A 124 -0.41 8.94 6.39
N PRO A 125 -0.91 9.14 7.62
CA PRO A 125 -0.30 8.57 8.82
C PRO A 125 -0.52 7.06 8.93
N GLN A 126 -1.58 6.52 8.33
CA GLN A 126 -1.87 5.09 8.39
C GLN A 126 -2.54 4.59 7.11
N VAL A 127 -2.18 3.36 6.74
CA VAL A 127 -2.84 2.56 5.70
C VAL A 127 -3.22 1.23 6.30
N VAL A 128 -4.45 0.76 6.10
CA VAL A 128 -4.89 -0.60 6.41
C VAL A 128 -5.38 -1.23 5.12
N GLY A 129 -4.74 -2.31 4.70
CA GLY A 129 -5.06 -2.91 3.41
C GLY A 129 -5.16 -4.41 3.44
N MET A 130 -6.08 -4.94 2.65
CA MET A 130 -6.14 -6.35 2.32
C MET A 130 -5.52 -6.58 0.95
N PHE A 131 -4.62 -7.55 0.87
CA PHE A 131 -3.81 -7.89 -0.30
C PHE A 131 -3.83 -9.40 -0.56
N GLN A 132 -3.37 -9.81 -1.74
CA GLN A 132 -2.93 -11.20 -1.89
C GLN A 132 -1.82 -11.50 -0.88
N LYS A 133 -1.84 -12.70 -0.28
CA LYS A 133 -0.88 -13.13 0.74
C LYS A 133 0.58 -12.86 0.35
N GLU A 134 0.97 -13.19 -0.89
CA GLU A 134 2.32 -12.96 -1.38
C GLU A 134 2.70 -11.46 -1.36
N MET A 135 1.78 -10.59 -1.76
CA MET A 135 2.00 -9.13 -1.72
C MET A 135 2.12 -8.61 -0.29
N ALA A 136 1.28 -9.09 0.62
CA ALA A 136 1.33 -8.77 2.04
C ALA A 136 2.67 -9.21 2.67
N GLN A 137 3.13 -10.42 2.34
CA GLN A 137 4.42 -10.94 2.78
C GLN A 137 5.58 -10.10 2.27
N ARG A 138 5.52 -9.64 1.01
CA ARG A 138 6.54 -8.73 0.46
C ARG A 138 6.56 -7.37 1.17
N LEU A 139 5.41 -6.79 1.50
CA LEU A 139 5.36 -5.52 2.23
C LEU A 139 6.00 -5.62 3.61
N ALA A 140 5.76 -6.73 4.33
CA ALA A 140 6.25 -6.97 5.69
C ALA A 140 7.58 -7.74 5.75
N ALA A 141 8.20 -8.04 4.61
CA ALA A 141 9.43 -8.84 4.55
C ALA A 141 10.58 -8.18 5.31
N GLN A 142 11.41 -9.03 5.92
CA GLN A 142 12.65 -8.62 6.56
C GLN A 142 13.84 -8.83 5.61
N PRO A 143 14.97 -8.13 5.82
CA PRO A 143 16.22 -8.42 5.13
C PRO A 143 16.59 -9.93 5.19
N HIS A 144 17.39 -10.38 4.25
CA HIS A 144 17.75 -11.79 4.05
C HIS A 144 16.60 -12.70 3.63
N SER A 145 15.46 -12.13 3.26
CA SER A 145 14.29 -12.85 2.74
C SER A 145 14.21 -12.72 1.22
N LYS A 146 13.82 -13.83 0.55
CA LYS A 146 13.47 -13.81 -0.88
C LYS A 146 12.31 -12.86 -1.22
N ASP A 147 11.50 -12.50 -0.23
CA ASP A 147 10.33 -11.63 -0.40
C ASP A 147 10.70 -10.15 -0.26
N PHE A 148 11.86 -9.84 0.34
CA PHE A 148 12.38 -8.49 0.43
C PHE A 148 12.70 -7.93 -0.97
N GLY A 149 12.17 -6.76 -1.29
CA GLY A 149 12.29 -6.19 -2.62
C GLY A 149 12.02 -4.69 -2.67
N VAL A 150 11.87 -4.17 -3.89
CA VAL A 150 11.67 -2.73 -4.11
C VAL A 150 10.48 -2.18 -3.32
N ILE A 151 9.34 -2.89 -3.32
CA ILE A 151 8.13 -2.42 -2.61
C ILE A 151 8.32 -2.45 -1.10
N THR A 152 9.06 -3.44 -0.59
CA THR A 152 9.42 -3.54 0.83
C THR A 152 10.26 -2.35 1.27
N ALA A 153 11.40 -2.14 0.58
CA ALA A 153 12.32 -1.06 0.87
C ALA A 153 11.64 0.32 0.74
N TRP A 154 10.74 0.48 -0.26
CA TRP A 154 9.99 1.70 -0.47
C TRP A 154 8.95 1.97 0.62
N ALA A 155 8.17 0.96 1.01
CA ALA A 155 7.17 1.11 2.07
C ALA A 155 7.84 1.33 3.43
N GLN A 156 8.84 0.52 3.77
CA GLN A 156 9.52 0.56 5.06
C GLN A 156 10.48 1.76 5.22
N LEU A 157 10.73 2.55 4.18
CA LEU A 157 11.39 3.84 4.31
C LEU A 157 10.55 4.79 5.19
N HIS A 158 9.24 4.82 4.95
CA HIS A 158 8.33 5.79 5.56
C HIS A 158 7.42 5.20 6.64
N TYR A 159 7.22 3.87 6.63
CA TYR A 159 6.24 3.19 7.47
C TYR A 159 6.83 2.00 8.21
N ASP A 160 6.33 1.78 9.42
CA ASP A 160 6.42 0.50 10.09
C ASP A 160 5.28 -0.37 9.58
N VAL A 161 5.62 -1.56 9.08
CA VAL A 161 4.68 -2.46 8.41
C VAL A 161 4.40 -3.66 9.30
N ALA A 162 3.11 -3.87 9.61
CA ALA A 162 2.66 -5.01 10.40
C ALA A 162 1.78 -5.94 9.57
N TYR A 163 2.11 -7.22 9.56
CA TYR A 163 1.30 -8.30 9.00
C TYR A 163 0.38 -8.84 10.10
N HIS A 164 -0.94 -8.78 9.91
CA HIS A 164 -1.90 -9.12 10.96
C HIS A 164 -2.41 -10.56 10.85
N PHE A 165 -3.26 -10.84 9.87
CA PHE A 165 -3.89 -12.15 9.71
C PHE A 165 -4.16 -12.49 8.25
N GLU A 166 -4.37 -13.79 8.01
CA GLU A 166 -4.70 -14.33 6.69
C GLU A 166 -6.20 -14.55 6.55
N ILE A 167 -6.69 -14.43 5.32
CA ILE A 167 -8.10 -14.60 4.97
C ILE A 167 -8.19 -15.66 3.88
N PRO A 168 -8.95 -16.75 4.10
CA PRO A 168 -9.08 -17.81 3.11
C PRO A 168 -9.97 -17.39 1.93
N PRO A 169 -9.81 -18.03 0.76
CA PRO A 169 -10.56 -17.70 -0.45
C PRO A 169 -12.08 -17.75 -0.33
N ASP A 170 -12.62 -18.64 0.49
CA ASP A 170 -14.06 -18.84 0.72
C ASP A 170 -14.72 -17.67 1.48
N ALA A 171 -13.91 -16.78 2.07
CA ALA A 171 -14.41 -15.52 2.64
C ALA A 171 -14.88 -14.51 1.57
N PHE A 172 -14.65 -14.77 0.27
CA PHE A 172 -14.93 -13.85 -0.83
C PHE A 172 -15.91 -14.42 -1.86
N TYR A 173 -16.58 -13.51 -2.56
CA TYR A 173 -17.37 -13.84 -3.75
C TYR A 173 -17.02 -12.89 -4.92
N PRO A 174 -16.64 -13.42 -6.09
CA PRO A 174 -16.18 -14.80 -6.29
C PRO A 174 -14.88 -15.07 -5.50
N PRO A 175 -14.60 -16.33 -5.13
CA PRO A 175 -13.39 -16.64 -4.39
C PRO A 175 -12.14 -16.41 -5.25
N PRO A 176 -11.07 -15.78 -4.70
CA PRO A 176 -9.78 -15.71 -5.34
C PRO A 176 -9.11 -17.10 -5.37
N LYS A 177 -8.05 -17.24 -6.19
CA LYS A 177 -7.28 -18.49 -6.25
C LYS A 177 -6.25 -18.65 -5.14
N VAL A 178 -6.01 -17.59 -4.37
CA VAL A 178 -4.96 -17.50 -3.35
C VAL A 178 -5.54 -16.91 -2.07
N PHE A 179 -4.88 -17.17 -0.95
CA PHE A 179 -5.18 -16.49 0.31
C PHE A 179 -4.93 -14.98 0.19
N SER A 180 -5.66 -14.24 0.95
CA SER A 180 -5.43 -12.81 1.22
C SER A 180 -4.78 -12.64 2.58
N ALA A 181 -4.25 -11.46 2.86
CA ALA A 181 -3.81 -11.09 4.19
C ALA A 181 -3.98 -9.59 4.42
N VAL A 182 -4.12 -9.22 5.69
CA VAL A 182 -4.26 -7.84 6.13
C VAL A 182 -2.93 -7.32 6.63
N VAL A 183 -2.57 -6.13 6.17
CA VAL A 183 -1.35 -5.41 6.53
C VAL A 183 -1.72 -3.99 6.93
N SER A 184 -1.09 -3.47 7.99
CA SER A 184 -1.09 -2.05 8.29
C SER A 184 0.29 -1.43 8.06
N LEU A 185 0.30 -0.20 7.56
CA LEU A 185 1.46 0.66 7.41
C LEU A 185 1.24 1.86 8.32
N ASN A 186 2.05 2.01 9.36
CA ASN A 186 2.00 3.13 10.30
C ASN A 186 3.18 4.04 10.05
N ARG A 187 2.94 5.33 9.77
CA ARG A 187 4.00 6.27 9.42
C ARG A 187 4.97 6.43 10.57
N LYS A 188 6.27 6.35 10.26
CA LYS A 188 7.34 6.61 11.22
C LYS A 188 7.31 8.06 11.70
N ALA A 189 7.58 8.25 12.98
CA ALA A 189 7.63 9.59 13.57
C ALA A 189 8.75 10.47 12.97
N THR A 190 9.87 9.85 12.65
CA THR A 190 11.06 10.51 12.09
C THR A 190 11.52 9.77 10.83
N PRO A 191 10.90 10.03 9.66
CA PRO A 191 11.39 9.46 8.42
C PRO A 191 12.78 10.03 8.09
N PRO A 192 13.64 9.28 7.39
CA PRO A 192 14.95 9.76 6.97
C PRO A 192 14.83 11.01 6.09
N ASP A 193 15.70 12.00 6.34
CA ASP A 193 15.81 13.20 5.49
C ASP A 193 16.70 12.87 4.27
N LEU A 194 16.05 12.66 3.13
CA LEU A 194 16.70 12.40 1.84
C LEU A 194 15.73 12.62 0.67
N ASP A 195 16.29 12.82 -0.52
CA ASP A 195 15.48 12.81 -1.74
C ASP A 195 14.94 11.40 -2.03
N THR A 196 13.64 11.23 -1.86
CA THR A 196 12.96 9.94 -2.04
C THR A 196 13.05 9.41 -3.48
N ARG A 197 13.21 10.29 -4.49
CA ARG A 197 13.41 9.89 -5.90
C ARG A 197 14.78 9.26 -6.09
N GLN A 198 15.82 9.86 -5.48
CA GLN A 198 17.17 9.31 -5.48
C GLN A 198 17.22 7.97 -4.78
N TYR A 199 16.57 7.87 -3.60
CA TYR A 199 16.45 6.61 -2.87
C TYR A 199 15.77 5.53 -3.72
N LEU A 200 14.62 5.82 -4.30
CA LEU A 200 13.90 4.86 -5.13
C LEU A 200 14.71 4.43 -6.37
N LYS A 201 15.53 5.34 -6.93
CA LYS A 201 16.46 5.02 -8.02
C LYS A 201 17.52 4.02 -7.57
N VAL A 202 18.17 4.25 -6.42
CA VAL A 202 19.17 3.33 -5.84
C VAL A 202 18.54 1.97 -5.58
N VAL A 203 17.40 1.92 -4.91
CA VAL A 203 16.69 0.67 -4.62
C VAL A 203 16.31 -0.09 -5.90
N LYS A 204 15.68 0.56 -6.87
CA LYS A 204 15.30 -0.09 -8.14
C LYS A 204 16.51 -0.65 -8.90
N MET A 205 17.60 0.10 -8.95
CA MET A 205 18.84 -0.38 -9.58
C MET A 205 19.43 -1.56 -8.83
N SER A 206 19.46 -1.53 -7.51
CA SER A 206 19.96 -2.62 -6.66
C SER A 206 19.22 -3.94 -6.89
N PHE A 207 17.90 -3.89 -7.07
CA PHE A 207 17.07 -5.07 -7.33
C PHE A 207 16.94 -5.43 -8.82
N SER A 208 17.61 -4.72 -9.73
CA SER A 208 17.52 -4.99 -11.18
C SER A 208 18.01 -6.40 -11.57
N GLN A 209 18.95 -6.96 -10.80
CA GLN A 209 19.50 -8.30 -10.99
C GLN A 209 19.62 -9.04 -9.67
N ARG A 210 18.52 -9.58 -9.13
CA ARG A 210 18.44 -10.16 -7.77
C ARG A 210 19.58 -11.13 -7.39
N ARG A 211 20.04 -11.94 -8.33
CA ARG A 211 21.10 -12.96 -8.07
C ARG A 211 22.52 -12.38 -8.09
N LYS A 212 22.70 -11.11 -8.41
CA LYS A 212 24.00 -10.46 -8.49
C LYS A 212 24.31 -9.66 -7.21
N LYS A 213 25.59 -9.48 -6.94
CA LYS A 213 26.06 -8.56 -5.90
C LYS A 213 25.61 -7.14 -6.22
N ILE A 214 25.35 -6.33 -5.19
CA ILE A 214 24.89 -4.95 -5.33
C ILE A 214 25.89 -4.10 -6.12
N SER A 215 27.19 -4.36 -5.98
CA SER A 215 28.25 -3.70 -6.76
C SER A 215 28.07 -3.86 -8.28
N ASN A 216 27.58 -5.00 -8.73
CA ASN A 216 27.29 -5.22 -10.15
C ASN A 216 26.01 -4.48 -10.59
N CYS A 217 25.00 -4.42 -9.72
CA CYS A 217 23.73 -3.75 -10.02
C CYS A 217 23.88 -2.23 -10.14
N LEU A 218 24.75 -1.64 -9.31
CA LEU A 218 24.96 -0.18 -9.23
C LEU A 218 26.16 0.31 -10.05
N LYS A 219 26.86 -0.56 -10.79
CA LYS A 219 28.07 -0.23 -11.56
C LYS A 219 27.93 1.03 -12.46
N GLY A 220 26.73 1.28 -12.99
CA GLY A 220 26.46 2.44 -13.85
C GLY A 220 26.06 3.73 -13.10
N LEU A 221 26.03 3.71 -11.78
CA LEU A 221 25.66 4.86 -10.97
C LEU A 221 26.92 5.55 -10.43
N PRO A 222 27.24 6.80 -10.86
CA PRO A 222 28.40 7.53 -10.35
C PRO A 222 28.36 7.64 -8.82
N GLY A 223 29.55 7.49 -8.18
CA GLY A 223 29.69 7.52 -6.71
C GLY A 223 29.33 6.21 -6.01
N ALA A 224 28.66 5.26 -6.69
CA ALA A 224 28.21 4.02 -6.03
C ALA A 224 29.37 3.09 -5.62
N HIS A 225 30.47 3.09 -6.38
CA HIS A 225 31.62 2.23 -6.05
C HIS A 225 32.27 2.66 -4.74
N GLU A 226 32.51 3.95 -4.58
CA GLU A 226 33.10 4.56 -3.39
C GLU A 226 32.17 4.37 -2.17
N ALA A 227 30.88 4.68 -2.33
CA ALA A 227 29.89 4.54 -1.27
C ALA A 227 29.74 3.08 -0.79
N LEU A 228 29.74 2.11 -1.71
CA LEU A 228 29.69 0.68 -1.38
C LEU A 228 30.96 0.21 -0.69
N GLY A 229 32.14 0.78 -1.02
CA GLY A 229 33.40 0.51 -0.35
C GLY A 229 33.40 1.06 1.08
N GLU A 230 32.97 2.31 1.27
CA GLU A 230 32.89 2.98 2.58
C GLU A 230 31.97 2.23 3.55
N LEU A 231 30.84 1.69 3.04
CA LEU A 231 29.87 0.95 3.84
C LEU A 231 30.15 -0.57 3.91
N GLU A 232 31.19 -1.06 3.27
CA GLU A 232 31.55 -2.48 3.18
C GLU A 232 30.43 -3.38 2.58
N LEU A 233 29.51 -2.83 1.78
CA LEU A 233 28.33 -3.52 1.25
C LEU A 233 28.55 -4.17 -0.12
N ALA A 234 29.66 -3.92 -0.80
CA ALA A 234 29.91 -4.29 -2.20
C ALA A 234 29.75 -5.79 -2.52
N HIS A 235 29.93 -6.66 -1.52
CA HIS A 235 29.87 -8.12 -1.66
C HIS A 235 28.48 -8.71 -1.41
N LEU A 236 27.54 -7.95 -0.85
CA LEU A 236 26.19 -8.38 -0.53
C LEU A 236 25.27 -8.36 -1.76
N ARG A 237 24.09 -8.96 -1.62
CA ARG A 237 22.98 -8.80 -2.56
C ARG A 237 22.01 -7.76 -2.02
N ALA A 238 21.17 -7.19 -2.91
CA ALA A 238 20.18 -6.19 -2.50
C ALA A 238 19.22 -6.67 -1.41
N GLU A 239 18.86 -7.95 -1.41
CA GLU A 239 17.96 -8.56 -0.41
C GLU A 239 18.59 -8.74 0.98
N ASP A 240 19.93 -8.63 1.06
CA ASP A 240 20.68 -8.75 2.32
C ASP A 240 20.79 -7.40 3.06
N LEU A 241 20.48 -6.27 2.39
CA LEU A 241 20.58 -4.93 2.95
C LEU A 241 19.32 -4.54 3.73
N GLU A 242 19.54 -3.80 4.81
CA GLU A 242 18.48 -3.13 5.55
C GLU A 242 18.06 -1.83 4.85
N VAL A 243 16.87 -1.32 5.19
CA VAL A 243 16.41 -0.01 4.71
C VAL A 243 17.40 1.09 5.09
N ALA A 244 17.99 1.02 6.30
CA ALA A 244 18.99 1.96 6.76
C ALA A 244 20.26 1.97 5.89
N ASP A 245 20.65 0.81 5.33
CA ASP A 245 21.82 0.72 4.44
C ASP A 245 21.52 1.42 3.11
N PHE A 246 20.32 1.22 2.55
CA PHE A 246 19.90 1.95 1.34
C PHE A 246 19.83 3.46 1.56
N VAL A 247 19.42 3.92 2.76
CA VAL A 247 19.42 5.34 3.14
C VAL A 247 20.84 5.89 3.13
N LYS A 248 21.78 5.27 3.87
CA LYS A 248 23.19 5.68 3.93
C LYS A 248 23.84 5.66 2.55
N LEU A 249 23.59 4.59 1.78
CA LEU A 249 24.11 4.44 0.43
C LEU A 249 23.62 5.58 -0.49
N THR A 250 22.33 5.93 -0.40
CA THR A 250 21.76 7.04 -1.18
C THR A 250 22.40 8.38 -0.79
N GLN A 251 22.54 8.64 0.51
CA GLN A 251 23.16 9.88 1.00
C GLN A 251 24.60 10.02 0.58
N LEU A 252 25.38 8.92 0.53
CA LEU A 252 26.77 8.93 0.06
C LEU A 252 26.91 9.13 -1.45
N ILE A 253 26.02 8.52 -2.24
CA ILE A 253 26.05 8.60 -3.70
C ILE A 253 25.67 10.00 -4.20
N PHE A 254 24.78 10.70 -3.50
CA PHE A 254 24.21 11.98 -3.94
C PHE A 254 24.60 13.17 -3.04
N LYS A 255 25.76 13.05 -2.38
CA LYS A 255 26.39 14.16 -1.63
C LYS A 255 26.64 15.39 -2.46
#